data_354007c872a326404ad2eb33c827466c
#
_entry.id   354007c872a326404ad2eb33c827466c
#
_cell.length_a   1.000
_cell.length_b   1.000
_cell.length_c   1.000
_cell.angle_alpha   90.00
_cell.angle_beta   90.00
_cell.angle_gamma   90.00
#
_symmetry.space_group_name_H-M   'P 1'
#
loop_
_entity.id
_entity.type
_entity.pdbx_description
1 polymer ?
#
loop_
_entity_poly.entity_id
_entity_poly.type
_entity_poly.pdbx_seq_one_letter_code
_entity_poly.pdbx_strand_id
1 'polypeptide(L)'
;MNQGLSPPDRVRAALSSAGVAVRIQEFATSTRTAQEAADSIGTRVGQIVKSLLFLAGDHPVLALVSGVNQLDLARLASLAGAPVRKPDANAVRDATGFPKPIRTFIDRDLVQYDVLWAAAGTPRHVFSIAPQDLVRVTAGTIVDLQR
;
A
#
# COMPACT_ATOMS: atom_id res chain seq x y z
N MET A 1 -13.47 -17.99 4.53
CA MET A 1 -13.94 -16.94 3.64
C MET A 1 -14.12 -15.65 4.41
N ASN A 2 -13.83 -14.53 3.77
CA ASN A 2 -13.79 -13.22 4.45
C ASN A 2 -15.11 -12.46 4.35
N GLN A 3 -16.19 -13.12 3.93
CA GLN A 3 -17.51 -12.49 3.86
C GLN A 3 -17.97 -12.12 5.26
N GLY A 4 -18.44 -10.89 5.41
CA GLY A 4 -18.90 -10.38 6.69
C GLY A 4 -17.83 -9.74 7.56
N LEU A 5 -16.55 -9.88 7.22
CA LEU A 5 -15.49 -9.19 7.94
C LEU A 5 -15.43 -7.71 7.52
N SER A 6 -15.15 -6.82 8.48
CA SER A 6 -14.87 -5.43 8.16
C SER A 6 -13.58 -5.32 7.35
N PRO A 7 -13.37 -4.22 6.57
CA PRO A 7 -12.11 -4.04 5.86
C PRO A 7 -10.86 -4.13 6.76
N PRO A 8 -10.81 -3.52 7.97
CA PRO A 8 -9.66 -3.71 8.86
C PRO A 8 -9.46 -5.17 9.27
N ASP A 9 -10.54 -5.90 9.54
CA ASP A 9 -10.43 -7.30 9.93
C ASP A 9 -9.92 -8.17 8.78
N ARG A 10 -10.29 -7.86 7.54
CA ARG A 10 -9.76 -8.57 6.37
C ARG A 10 -8.26 -8.35 6.21
N VAL A 11 -7.79 -7.11 6.44
CA VAL A 11 -6.36 -6.79 6.39
C VAL A 11 -5.63 -7.55 7.49
N ARG A 12 -6.17 -7.55 8.71
CA ARG A 12 -5.59 -8.28 9.84
C ARG A 12 -5.48 -9.77 9.54
N ALA A 13 -6.55 -10.36 9.00
CA ALA A 13 -6.58 -11.78 8.67
C ALA A 13 -5.55 -12.13 7.58
N ALA A 14 -5.44 -11.31 6.54
CA ALA A 14 -4.48 -11.52 5.46
C ALA A 14 -3.04 -11.46 5.97
N LEU A 15 -2.71 -10.50 6.82
CA LEU A 15 -1.36 -10.36 7.37
C LEU A 15 -1.06 -11.47 8.36
N SER A 16 -2.02 -11.85 9.19
CA SER A 16 -1.88 -12.96 10.13
C SER A 16 -1.62 -14.28 9.39
N SER A 17 -2.31 -14.51 8.26
CA SER A 17 -2.08 -15.69 7.42
C SER A 17 -0.69 -15.72 6.82
N ALA A 18 -0.07 -14.55 6.63
CA ALA A 18 1.30 -14.41 6.14
C ALA A 18 2.33 -14.45 7.27
N GLY A 19 1.90 -14.70 8.51
CA GLY A 19 2.79 -14.77 9.66
C GLY A 19 3.18 -13.41 10.22
N VAL A 20 2.42 -12.35 9.90
CA VAL A 20 2.70 -11.00 10.39
C VAL A 20 1.63 -10.60 11.39
N ALA A 21 2.05 -10.37 12.64
CA ALA A 21 1.18 -9.83 13.67
C ALA A 21 1.17 -8.30 13.52
N VAL A 22 0.01 -7.71 13.31
CA VAL A 22 -0.12 -6.27 13.16
C VAL A 22 -1.06 -5.70 14.19
N ARG A 23 -0.80 -4.42 14.50
CA ARG A 23 -1.65 -3.62 15.35
C ARG A 23 -2.42 -2.64 14.46
N ILE A 24 -3.74 -2.71 14.50
CA ILE A 24 -4.58 -1.78 13.75
C ILE A 24 -5.02 -0.68 14.70
N GLN A 25 -4.81 0.56 14.28
CA GLN A 25 -5.17 1.76 15.02
C GLN A 25 -6.33 2.45 14.30
N GLU A 26 -7.35 2.83 15.06
CA GLU A 26 -8.48 3.60 14.55
C GLU A 26 -8.32 5.07 14.94
N PHE A 27 -8.58 5.95 13.98
CA PHE A 27 -8.60 7.39 14.23
C PHE A 27 -10.01 7.86 14.54
N ALA A 28 -10.13 8.93 15.34
CA ALA A 28 -11.42 9.55 15.65
C ALA A 28 -12.07 10.16 14.40
N THR A 29 -11.26 10.62 13.46
CA THR A 29 -11.73 11.21 12.19
C THR A 29 -10.99 10.58 11.02
N SER A 30 -11.60 10.67 9.82
CA SER A 30 -10.95 10.17 8.61
C SER A 30 -9.70 10.99 8.29
N THR A 31 -8.67 10.30 7.79
CA THR A 31 -7.46 10.95 7.25
C THR A 31 -7.52 10.89 5.73
N ARG A 32 -7.21 12.01 5.07
CA ARG A 32 -7.26 12.13 3.60
C ARG A 32 -5.89 12.24 2.98
N THR A 33 -4.90 12.65 3.76
CA THR A 33 -3.54 12.84 3.26
C THR A 33 -2.54 12.08 4.14
N ALA A 34 -1.37 11.85 3.58
CA ALA A 34 -0.27 11.24 4.34
C ALA A 34 0.13 12.12 5.53
N GLN A 35 0.08 13.45 5.37
CA GLN A 35 0.39 14.38 6.46
C GLN A 35 -0.61 14.25 7.60
N GLU A 36 -1.91 14.19 7.29
CA GLU A 36 -2.94 14.01 8.33
C GLU A 36 -2.76 12.68 9.07
N ALA A 37 -2.45 11.62 8.35
CA ALA A 37 -2.20 10.32 8.96
C ALA A 37 -0.98 10.36 9.87
N ALA A 38 0.12 10.97 9.41
CA ALA A 38 1.34 11.10 10.19
C ALA A 38 1.11 11.91 11.46
N ASP A 39 0.37 13.01 11.35
CA ASP A 39 0.04 13.87 12.50
C ASP A 39 -0.80 13.11 13.52
N SER A 40 -1.76 12.32 13.07
CA SER A 40 -2.64 11.54 13.95
C SER A 40 -1.90 10.42 14.66
N ILE A 41 -0.89 9.83 14.03
CA ILE A 41 -0.08 8.76 14.61
C ILE A 41 1.04 9.34 15.48
N GLY A 42 1.55 10.52 15.15
CA GLY A 42 2.72 11.11 15.77
C GLY A 42 4.02 10.59 15.14
N THR A 43 4.02 10.35 13.86
CA THR A 43 5.16 9.80 13.12
C THR A 43 5.56 10.72 11.97
N ARG A 44 6.60 10.36 11.24
CA ARG A 44 7.07 11.13 10.09
C ARG A 44 6.24 10.81 8.86
N VAL A 45 5.99 11.80 8.01
CA VAL A 45 5.23 11.60 6.76
C VAL A 45 5.88 10.55 5.87
N GLY A 46 7.20 10.49 5.85
CA GLY A 46 7.93 9.50 5.05
C GLY A 46 7.65 8.05 5.45
N GLN A 47 7.16 7.82 6.67
CA GLN A 47 6.80 6.49 7.16
C GLN A 47 5.39 6.06 6.75
N ILE A 48 4.62 6.95 6.12
CA ILE A 48 3.29 6.64 5.63
C ILE A 48 3.41 6.02 4.24
N VAL A 49 2.81 4.85 4.06
CA VAL A 49 2.80 4.15 2.78
C VAL A 49 1.59 4.60 1.98
N LYS A 50 1.82 5.20 0.82
CA LYS A 50 0.76 5.50 -0.15
C LYS A 50 0.66 4.31 -1.10
N SER A 51 -0.51 3.68 -1.14
CA SER A 51 -0.77 2.53 -2.00
C SER A 51 -1.51 3.02 -3.24
N LEU A 52 -0.84 2.98 -4.39
CA LEU A 52 -1.34 3.52 -5.64
C LEU A 52 -1.48 2.39 -6.65
N LEU A 53 -2.71 2.13 -7.10
CA LEU A 53 -3.01 1.08 -8.05
C LEU A 53 -3.11 1.65 -9.46
N PHE A 54 -2.45 0.99 -10.41
CA PHE A 54 -2.47 1.34 -11.83
C PHE A 54 -2.71 0.10 -12.68
N LEU A 55 -3.05 0.32 -13.94
CA LEU A 55 -3.04 -0.72 -14.95
C LEU A 55 -1.87 -0.48 -15.91
N ALA A 56 -1.02 -1.48 -16.06
CA ALA A 56 0.02 -1.50 -17.08
C ALA A 56 -0.50 -2.38 -18.22
N GLY A 57 -0.97 -1.74 -19.29
CA GLY A 57 -1.84 -2.44 -20.24
C GLY A 57 -3.11 -2.86 -19.50
N ASP A 58 -3.40 -4.16 -19.48
CA ASP A 58 -4.55 -4.71 -18.77
C ASP A 58 -4.16 -5.37 -17.43
N HIS A 59 -2.91 -5.25 -17.01
CA HIS A 59 -2.42 -5.92 -15.80
C HIS A 59 -2.35 -4.95 -14.63
N PRO A 60 -2.90 -5.30 -13.46
CA PRO A 60 -2.80 -4.43 -12.28
C PRO A 60 -1.37 -4.37 -11.77
N VAL A 61 -0.96 -3.17 -11.37
CA VAL A 61 0.35 -2.90 -10.78
C VAL A 61 0.13 -2.00 -9.57
N LEU A 62 0.75 -2.36 -8.45
CA LEU A 62 0.66 -1.60 -7.22
C LEU A 62 1.98 -0.90 -6.96
N ALA A 63 1.94 0.41 -6.70
CA ALA A 63 3.10 1.17 -6.28
C ALA A 63 2.91 1.60 -4.83
N LEU A 64 3.85 1.23 -3.97
CA LEU A 64 3.89 1.63 -2.57
C LEU A 64 4.94 2.73 -2.43
N VAL A 65 4.49 3.94 -2.15
CA VAL A 65 5.30 5.15 -2.20
C VAL A 65 5.34 5.82 -0.83
N SER A 66 6.52 6.30 -0.42
CA SER A 66 6.65 7.08 0.81
C SER A 66 5.80 8.35 0.74
N GLY A 67 5.19 8.72 1.88
CA GLY A 67 4.32 9.89 1.95
C GLY A 67 4.98 11.21 1.57
N VAL A 68 6.32 11.29 1.63
CA VAL A 68 7.07 12.50 1.24
C VAL A 68 7.42 12.52 -0.24
N ASN A 69 7.24 11.41 -0.96
CA ASN A 69 7.65 11.30 -2.36
C ASN A 69 6.45 11.39 -3.29
N GLN A 70 6.72 11.82 -4.52
CA GLN A 70 5.77 11.76 -5.62
C GLN A 70 6.20 10.66 -6.58
N LEU A 71 5.24 9.85 -7.01
CA LEU A 71 5.50 8.76 -7.94
C LEU A 71 5.86 9.32 -9.32
N ASP A 72 6.93 8.81 -9.90
CA ASP A 72 7.29 9.06 -11.28
C ASP A 72 6.59 8.01 -12.15
N LEU A 73 5.56 8.44 -12.87
CA LEU A 73 4.78 7.53 -13.71
C LEU A 73 5.59 6.95 -14.86
N ALA A 74 6.52 7.71 -15.40
CA ALA A 74 7.40 7.21 -16.46
C ALA A 74 8.31 6.10 -15.98
N ARG A 75 8.83 6.23 -14.75
CA ARG A 75 9.63 5.17 -14.14
C ARG A 75 8.80 3.92 -13.89
N LEU A 76 7.59 4.10 -13.38
CA LEU A 76 6.71 2.96 -13.13
C LEU A 76 6.36 2.23 -14.44
N ALA A 77 6.07 2.97 -15.49
CA ALA A 77 5.78 2.39 -16.80
C ALA A 77 6.98 1.60 -17.33
N SER A 78 8.18 2.15 -17.19
CA SER A 78 9.41 1.49 -17.61
C SER A 78 9.63 0.18 -16.86
N LEU A 79 9.42 0.20 -15.55
CA LEU A 79 9.58 -0.99 -14.69
C LEU A 79 8.51 -2.03 -14.97
N ALA A 80 7.29 -1.60 -15.25
CA ALA A 80 6.17 -2.50 -15.54
C ALA A 80 6.20 -3.04 -16.97
N GLY A 81 6.95 -2.41 -17.86
CA GLY A 81 7.08 -2.83 -19.26
C GLY A 81 5.95 -2.39 -20.16
N ALA A 82 5.09 -1.46 -19.73
CA ALA A 82 3.96 -0.94 -20.50
C ALA A 82 3.52 0.40 -19.93
N PRO A 83 2.86 1.25 -20.74
CA PRO A 83 2.28 2.49 -20.22
C PRO A 83 1.29 2.21 -19.08
N VAL A 84 1.29 3.05 -18.06
CA VAL A 84 0.42 2.90 -16.90
C VAL A 84 -0.69 3.95 -16.94
N ARG A 85 -1.87 3.55 -16.48
CA ARG A 85 -3.04 4.42 -16.38
C ARG A 85 -3.80 4.14 -15.09
N LYS A 86 -4.58 5.11 -14.65
CA LYS A 86 -5.42 4.92 -13.48
C LYS A 86 -6.55 3.94 -13.80
N PRO A 87 -6.82 2.96 -12.92
CA PRO A 87 -7.92 2.04 -13.12
C PRO A 87 -9.26 2.72 -12.80
N ASP A 88 -10.34 2.24 -13.43
CA ASP A 88 -11.68 2.63 -13.03
C ASP A 88 -12.13 1.80 -11.80
N ALA A 89 -13.32 2.09 -11.27
CA ALA A 89 -13.81 1.42 -10.06
C ALA A 89 -13.98 -0.09 -10.26
N ASN A 90 -14.36 -0.53 -11.45
CA ASN A 90 -14.51 -1.95 -11.75
C ASN A 90 -13.15 -2.64 -11.80
N ALA A 91 -12.16 -1.99 -12.43
CA ALA A 91 -10.80 -2.52 -12.48
C ALA A 91 -10.18 -2.60 -11.08
N VAL A 92 -10.45 -1.63 -10.21
CA VAL A 92 -9.98 -1.68 -8.82
C VAL A 92 -10.58 -2.88 -8.09
N ARG A 93 -11.88 -3.10 -8.23
CA ARG A 93 -12.53 -4.25 -7.60
C ARG A 93 -12.00 -5.57 -8.13
N ASP A 94 -11.82 -5.66 -9.44
CA ASP A 94 -11.28 -6.86 -10.07
C ASP A 94 -9.88 -7.17 -9.58
N ALA A 95 -9.01 -6.15 -9.53
CA ALA A 95 -7.64 -6.31 -9.07
C ALA A 95 -7.56 -6.72 -7.60
N THR A 96 -8.36 -6.09 -6.73
CA THR A 96 -8.34 -6.39 -5.30
C THR A 96 -9.08 -7.67 -4.94
N GLY A 97 -9.93 -8.16 -5.83
CA GLY A 97 -10.64 -9.44 -5.66
C GLY A 97 -9.89 -10.64 -6.22
N PHE A 98 -8.77 -10.43 -6.89
CA PHE A 98 -8.02 -11.52 -7.49
C PHE A 98 -7.38 -12.43 -6.44
N PRO A 99 -7.41 -13.75 -6.66
CA PRO A 99 -6.69 -14.68 -5.79
C PRO A 99 -5.17 -14.63 -5.98
N LYS A 100 -4.69 -14.00 -7.06
CA LYS A 100 -3.26 -13.89 -7.35
C LYS A 100 -2.69 -12.59 -6.79
N PRO A 101 -1.45 -12.60 -6.30
CA PRO A 101 -0.80 -11.37 -5.87
C PRO A 101 -0.69 -10.37 -7.01
N ILE A 102 -0.89 -9.09 -6.68
CA ILE A 102 -0.69 -8.01 -7.63
C ILE A 102 0.81 -7.71 -7.71
N ARG A 103 1.33 -7.51 -8.92
CA ARG A 103 2.71 -7.11 -9.11
C ARG A 103 2.94 -5.77 -8.39
N THR A 104 3.92 -5.74 -7.48
CA THR A 104 4.12 -4.62 -6.56
C THR A 104 5.52 -4.07 -6.66
N PHE A 105 5.62 -2.75 -6.74
CA PHE A 105 6.89 -2.02 -6.65
C PHE A 105 6.88 -1.20 -5.38
N ILE A 106 8.01 -1.19 -4.67
CA ILE A 106 8.14 -0.55 -3.36
C ILE A 106 9.20 0.53 -3.45
N ASP A 107 8.81 1.76 -3.10
CA ASP A 107 9.70 2.91 -3.02
C ASP A 107 10.84 2.59 -2.05
N ARG A 108 12.07 2.65 -2.52
CA ARG A 108 13.24 2.32 -1.70
C ARG A 108 13.38 3.23 -0.48
N ASP A 109 12.81 4.44 -0.51
CA ASP A 109 12.86 5.33 0.64
C ASP A 109 12.05 4.81 1.82
N LEU A 110 11.11 3.89 1.58
CA LEU A 110 10.35 3.26 2.67
C LEU A 110 11.22 2.32 3.51
N VAL A 111 12.19 1.64 2.90
CA VAL A 111 12.96 0.61 3.61
C VAL A 111 14.03 1.17 4.54
N GLN A 112 14.23 2.48 4.56
CA GLN A 112 15.16 3.12 5.50
C GLN A 112 14.57 3.29 6.91
N TYR A 113 13.28 3.12 7.08
CA TYR A 113 12.61 3.28 8.37
C TYR A 113 12.49 1.95 9.10
N ASP A 114 12.37 2.02 10.44
CA ASP A 114 12.16 0.82 11.26
C ASP A 114 10.71 0.35 11.21
N VAL A 115 9.79 1.29 11.06
CA VAL A 115 8.35 0.99 11.03
C VAL A 115 7.67 1.84 9.97
N LEU A 116 6.71 1.23 9.29
CA LEU A 116 5.88 1.89 8.29
C LEU A 116 4.42 1.80 8.72
N TRP A 117 3.61 2.74 8.23
CA TRP A 117 2.18 2.79 8.53
C TRP A 117 1.39 2.81 7.23
N ALA A 118 0.45 1.89 7.11
CA ALA A 118 -0.34 1.72 5.90
C ALA A 118 -1.83 1.69 6.23
N ALA A 119 -2.66 2.04 5.26
CA ALA A 119 -4.11 2.00 5.45
C ALA A 119 -4.60 0.58 5.66
N ALA A 120 -5.50 0.41 6.61
CA ALA A 120 -6.10 -0.88 6.95
C ALA A 120 -7.55 -0.95 6.42
N GLY A 121 -7.72 -0.63 5.15
CA GLY A 121 -8.99 -0.81 4.45
C GLY A 121 -9.97 0.34 4.53
N THR A 122 -9.76 1.32 5.41
CA THR A 122 -10.61 2.51 5.53
C THR A 122 -9.76 3.75 5.79
N PRO A 123 -10.32 4.97 5.57
CA PRO A 123 -9.59 6.21 5.88
C PRO A 123 -9.37 6.44 7.38
N ARG A 124 -9.96 5.63 8.24
CA ARG A 124 -9.86 5.79 9.69
C ARG A 124 -9.00 4.73 10.37
N HIS A 125 -8.49 3.77 9.62
CA HIS A 125 -7.73 2.66 10.17
C HIS A 125 -6.38 2.55 9.49
N VAL A 126 -5.33 2.37 10.31
CA VAL A 126 -3.96 2.12 9.82
C VAL A 126 -3.37 0.95 10.59
N PHE A 127 -2.34 0.35 10.02
CA PHE A 127 -1.55 -0.65 10.72
C PHE A 127 -0.07 -0.34 10.55
N SER A 128 0.72 -0.77 11.53
CA SER A 128 2.18 -0.67 11.46
C SER A 128 2.76 -1.98 10.95
N ILE A 129 3.84 -1.87 10.18
CA ILE A 129 4.53 -3.04 9.64
C ILE A 129 6.00 -2.69 9.43
N ALA A 130 6.89 -3.66 9.70
CA ALA A 130 8.30 -3.50 9.38
C ALA A 130 8.51 -3.54 7.86
N PRO A 131 9.47 -2.77 7.31
CA PRO A 131 9.71 -2.77 5.87
C PRO A 131 9.97 -4.14 5.28
N GLN A 132 10.77 -4.98 5.95
CA GLN A 132 11.05 -6.33 5.46
C GLN A 132 9.81 -7.21 5.41
N ASP A 133 8.88 -7.03 6.34
CA ASP A 133 7.60 -7.75 6.31
C ASP A 133 6.72 -7.26 5.17
N LEU A 134 6.71 -5.94 4.90
CA LEU A 134 5.99 -5.38 3.78
C LEU A 134 6.48 -5.97 2.45
N VAL A 135 7.80 -6.03 2.27
CA VAL A 135 8.40 -6.63 1.08
C VAL A 135 7.99 -8.10 0.96
N ARG A 136 8.05 -8.83 2.06
CA ARG A 136 7.74 -10.27 2.07
C ARG A 136 6.29 -10.55 1.74
N VAL A 137 5.35 -9.85 2.39
CA VAL A 137 3.91 -10.15 2.21
C VAL A 137 3.40 -9.70 0.85
N THR A 138 4.02 -8.69 0.24
CA THR A 138 3.63 -8.20 -1.10
C THR A 138 4.41 -8.88 -2.22
N ALA A 139 5.48 -9.58 -1.90
CA ALA A 139 6.46 -10.08 -2.87
C ALA A 139 6.96 -8.95 -3.78
N GLY A 140 7.02 -7.74 -3.24
CA GLY A 140 7.34 -6.54 -4.00
C GLY A 140 8.82 -6.39 -4.31
N THR A 141 9.09 -5.58 -5.34
CA THR A 141 10.46 -5.24 -5.75
C THR A 141 10.78 -3.83 -5.27
N ILE A 142 11.90 -3.69 -4.56
CA ILE A 142 12.37 -2.39 -4.08
C ILE A 142 13.02 -1.66 -5.24
N VAL A 143 12.51 -0.46 -5.55
CA VAL A 143 12.95 0.34 -6.70
C VAL A 143 12.90 1.82 -6.37
N ASP A 144 13.55 2.62 -7.21
CA ASP A 144 13.44 4.08 -7.14
C ASP A 144 12.19 4.51 -7.92
N LEU A 145 11.18 4.97 -7.20
CA LEU A 145 9.89 5.39 -7.77
C LEU A 145 9.68 6.91 -7.74
N GLN A 146 10.53 7.65 -7.05
CA GLN A 146 10.30 9.09 -6.86
C GLN A 146 10.67 9.89 -8.10
N ARG A 147 9.95 11.00 -8.26
CA ARG A 147 10.23 11.97 -9.30
C ARG A 147 11.50 12.74 -9.01
#